data_f9f105d2c49617f5c6a87aedbd0355ca
#
_entry.id   f9f105d2c49617f5c6a87aedbd0355ca
#
_cell.length_a   1.000
_cell.length_b   1.000
_cell.length_c   1.000
_cell.angle_alpha   90.00
_cell.angle_beta   90.00
_cell.angle_gamma   90.00
#
_symmetry.space_group_name_H-M   'P 1'
#
loop_
_entity.id
_entity.type
_entity.pdbx_description
1 polymer ?
#
loop_
_entity_poly.entity_id
_entity_poly.type
_entity_poly.pdbx_seq_one_letter_code
_entity_poly.pdbx_strand_id
1 'polypeptide(L)'
;MQVLSWAQFDQAVQQLASRFADSAVTGVYGVPRGGLCLAVALSHAIDRSLLSAPEQAALIVDDVYETGRTLQALKAEVPQASFAVWVSKGRPDWWTAAVVAESSEWLVFPWENLEQARADEQAYRASRGL
;
A
#
# COMPACT_ATOMS: atom_id res chain seq x y z
N MET A 1 -9.80 -15.56 -4.95
CA MET A 1 -9.42 -14.24 -5.56
C MET A 1 -10.44 -13.20 -5.14
N GLN A 2 -9.96 -12.07 -4.65
CA GLN A 2 -10.80 -10.92 -4.31
C GLN A 2 -10.41 -9.74 -5.20
N VAL A 3 -11.36 -9.23 -5.97
CA VAL A 3 -11.14 -8.09 -6.86
C VAL A 3 -11.59 -6.82 -6.14
N LEU A 4 -10.65 -5.89 -5.93
CA LEU A 4 -10.93 -4.62 -5.29
C LEU A 4 -11.37 -3.60 -6.34
N SER A 5 -12.32 -2.74 -5.98
CA SER A 5 -12.90 -1.74 -6.88
C SER A 5 -12.28 -0.36 -6.66
N TRP A 6 -12.49 0.53 -7.65
CA TRP A 6 -12.11 1.93 -7.52
C TRP A 6 -12.88 2.64 -6.39
N ALA A 7 -14.13 2.24 -6.13
CA ALA A 7 -14.88 2.77 -5.00
C ALA A 7 -14.25 2.40 -3.66
N GLN A 8 -13.77 1.16 -3.52
CA GLN A 8 -13.03 0.74 -2.34
C GLN A 8 -11.68 1.47 -2.22
N PHE A 9 -11.03 1.73 -3.35
CA PHE A 9 -9.82 2.54 -3.37
C PHE A 9 -10.08 3.95 -2.83
N ASP A 10 -11.14 4.60 -3.28
CA ASP A 10 -11.52 5.93 -2.79
C ASP A 10 -11.76 5.95 -1.29
N GLN A 11 -12.40 4.93 -0.76
CA GLN A 11 -12.62 4.80 0.69
C GLN A 11 -11.30 4.67 1.44
N ALA A 12 -10.37 3.87 0.93
CA ALA A 12 -9.05 3.71 1.53
C ALA A 12 -8.27 5.03 1.53
N VAL A 13 -8.31 5.76 0.42
CA VAL A 13 -7.66 7.07 0.32
C VAL A 13 -8.23 8.03 1.36
N GLN A 14 -9.55 8.08 1.52
CA GLN A 14 -10.18 8.97 2.49
C GLN A 14 -9.80 8.60 3.93
N GLN A 15 -9.77 7.32 4.25
CA GLN A 15 -9.37 6.85 5.58
C GLN A 15 -7.92 7.24 5.90
N LEU A 16 -7.01 6.98 4.97
CA LEU A 16 -5.60 7.31 5.16
C LEU A 16 -5.37 8.82 5.14
N ALA A 17 -6.07 9.55 4.29
CA ALA A 17 -5.98 11.01 4.25
C ALA A 17 -6.42 11.63 5.59
N SER A 18 -7.50 11.15 6.19
CA SER A 18 -7.95 11.61 7.51
C SER A 18 -6.88 11.36 8.57
N ARG A 19 -6.19 10.24 8.47
CA ARG A 19 -5.14 9.87 9.43
C ARG A 19 -3.92 10.79 9.33
N PHE A 20 -3.55 11.24 8.13
CA PHE A 20 -2.29 11.93 7.90
C PHE A 20 -2.43 13.41 7.51
N ALA A 21 -3.65 13.92 7.35
CA ALA A 21 -3.89 15.30 6.93
C ALA A 21 -3.22 16.35 7.85
N ASP A 22 -3.25 16.12 9.15
CA ASP A 22 -2.68 17.02 10.16
C ASP A 22 -1.28 16.58 10.62
N SER A 23 -0.70 15.57 9.97
CA SER A 23 0.63 15.09 10.31
C SER A 23 1.72 16.01 9.77
N ALA A 24 2.94 15.82 10.25
CA ALA A 24 4.09 16.63 9.83
C ALA A 24 4.82 16.06 8.61
N VAL A 25 4.22 15.09 7.89
CA VAL A 25 4.87 14.52 6.71
C VAL A 25 5.04 15.57 5.62
N THR A 26 6.21 15.58 4.99
CA THR A 26 6.56 16.58 3.97
C THR A 26 6.14 16.18 2.56
N GLY A 27 5.89 14.90 2.33
CA GLY A 27 5.48 14.38 1.03
C GLY A 27 5.10 12.92 1.12
N VAL A 28 4.65 12.38 0.00
CA VAL A 28 4.21 10.99 -0.12
C VAL A 28 5.08 10.26 -1.12
N TYR A 29 5.64 9.15 -0.73
CA TYR A 29 6.41 8.26 -1.63
C TYR A 29 5.64 6.95 -1.80
N GLY A 30 5.42 6.55 -3.06
CA GLY A 30 4.79 5.27 -3.39
C GLY A 30 5.83 4.22 -3.76
N VAL A 31 5.73 3.06 -3.13
CA VAL A 31 6.59 1.93 -3.48
C VAL A 31 6.20 1.43 -4.88
N PRO A 32 7.10 1.50 -5.87
CA PRO A 32 6.79 1.04 -7.22
C PRO A 32 6.57 -0.49 -7.25
N ARG A 33 5.72 -0.94 -8.10
CA ARG A 33 4.71 -0.17 -8.85
C ARG A 33 3.40 -0.05 -8.10
N GLY A 34 3.07 -1.05 -7.27
CA GLY A 34 1.75 -1.18 -6.64
C GLY A 34 1.33 -0.01 -5.77
N GLY A 35 2.29 0.68 -5.15
CA GLY A 35 1.99 1.81 -4.27
C GLY A 35 1.82 3.14 -4.98
N LEU A 36 2.06 3.22 -6.30
CA LEU A 36 2.07 4.50 -7.01
C LEU A 36 0.69 5.15 -7.08
N CYS A 37 -0.36 4.38 -7.40
CA CYS A 37 -1.72 4.93 -7.47
C CYS A 37 -2.15 5.52 -6.12
N LEU A 38 -1.89 4.79 -5.04
CA LEU A 38 -2.22 5.25 -3.70
C LEU A 38 -1.43 6.51 -3.32
N ALA A 39 -0.14 6.55 -3.67
CA ALA A 39 0.71 7.71 -3.38
C ALA A 39 0.22 8.96 -4.09
N VAL A 40 -0.12 8.85 -5.38
CA VAL A 40 -0.64 9.99 -6.15
C VAL A 40 -1.93 10.50 -5.53
N ALA A 41 -2.87 9.60 -5.25
CA ALA A 41 -4.17 9.98 -4.68
C ALA A 41 -4.01 10.63 -3.29
N LEU A 42 -3.16 10.07 -2.44
CA LEU A 42 -2.90 10.63 -1.11
C LEU A 42 -2.20 11.98 -1.18
N SER A 43 -1.23 12.15 -2.10
CA SER A 43 -0.55 13.44 -2.25
C SER A 43 -1.53 14.56 -2.56
N HIS A 44 -2.53 14.29 -3.40
CA HIS A 44 -3.61 15.25 -3.68
C HIS A 44 -4.53 15.43 -2.47
N ALA A 45 -4.95 14.33 -1.83
CA ALA A 45 -5.93 14.38 -0.75
C ALA A 45 -5.43 15.15 0.48
N ILE A 46 -4.14 15.05 0.82
CA ILE A 46 -3.56 15.75 1.96
C ILE A 46 -2.75 17.00 1.57
N ASP A 47 -2.72 17.33 0.29
CA ASP A 47 -1.99 18.48 -0.27
C ASP A 47 -0.52 18.47 0.13
N ARG A 48 0.16 17.39 -0.18
CA ARG A 48 1.61 17.22 0.02
C ARG A 48 2.26 16.79 -1.29
N SER A 49 3.55 17.09 -1.44
CA SER A 49 4.29 16.73 -2.64
C SER A 49 4.36 15.22 -2.86
N LEU A 50 4.30 14.80 -4.13
CA LEU A 50 4.65 13.43 -4.49
C LEU A 50 6.17 13.34 -4.59
N LEU A 51 6.77 12.43 -3.82
CA LEU A 51 8.22 12.28 -3.74
C LEU A 51 8.71 11.20 -4.72
N SER A 52 9.90 11.41 -5.28
CA SER A 52 10.56 10.46 -6.18
C SER A 52 11.45 9.47 -5.45
N ALA A 53 11.69 9.67 -4.17
CA ALA A 53 12.54 8.82 -3.35
C ALA A 53 12.07 8.84 -1.89
N PRO A 54 12.33 7.77 -1.11
CA PRO A 54 11.99 7.76 0.31
C PRO A 54 12.85 8.76 1.08
N GLU A 55 12.23 9.41 2.07
CA GLU A 55 12.85 10.41 2.95
C GLU A 55 12.39 10.20 4.37
N GLN A 56 13.16 10.72 5.36
CA GLN A 56 12.84 10.55 6.78
C GLN A 56 11.51 11.20 7.21
N ALA A 57 11.13 12.29 6.56
CA ALA A 57 9.87 12.96 6.89
C ALA A 57 8.71 12.57 5.98
N ALA A 58 8.87 11.53 5.16
CA ALA A 58 7.87 11.11 4.19
C ALA A 58 6.80 10.22 4.80
N LEU A 59 5.64 10.20 4.14
CA LEU A 59 4.67 9.11 4.24
C LEU A 59 4.96 8.15 3.10
N ILE A 60 5.37 6.94 3.44
CA ILE A 60 5.70 5.89 2.47
C ILE A 60 4.52 4.92 2.39
N VAL A 61 4.01 4.71 1.18
CA VAL A 61 2.80 3.90 0.99
C VAL A 61 3.03 2.77 0.00
N ASP A 62 2.32 1.68 0.22
CA ASP A 62 2.26 0.54 -0.68
C ASP A 62 0.81 0.03 -0.77
N ASP A 63 0.53 -0.83 -1.72
CA ASP A 63 -0.80 -1.39 -1.90
C ASP A 63 -1.12 -2.45 -0.82
N VAL A 64 -0.18 -3.32 -0.52
CA VAL A 64 -0.39 -4.41 0.43
C VAL A 64 0.84 -4.68 1.29
N TYR A 65 0.61 -4.95 2.57
CA TYR A 65 1.60 -5.52 3.47
C TYR A 65 1.29 -7.02 3.59
N GLU A 66 2.14 -7.85 3.00
CA GLU A 66 1.97 -9.30 3.00
C GLU A 66 3.06 -9.99 3.83
N THR A 67 4.27 -10.10 3.28
CA THR A 67 5.42 -10.61 4.04
C THR A 67 6.13 -9.51 4.82
N GLY A 68 5.92 -8.26 4.42
CA GLY A 68 6.54 -7.09 5.02
C GLY A 68 7.97 -6.82 4.58
N ARG A 69 8.54 -7.63 3.69
CA ARG A 69 9.95 -7.48 3.28
C ARG A 69 10.28 -6.11 2.72
N THR A 70 9.43 -5.61 1.82
CA THR A 70 9.66 -4.31 1.18
C THR A 70 9.60 -3.16 2.18
N LEU A 71 8.54 -3.10 2.99
CA LEU A 71 8.39 -2.03 3.97
C LEU A 71 9.39 -2.14 5.11
N GLN A 72 9.76 -3.36 5.52
CA GLN A 72 10.81 -3.54 6.53
C GLN A 72 12.16 -3.02 6.06
N ALA A 73 12.50 -3.25 4.79
CA ALA A 73 13.73 -2.71 4.21
C ALA A 73 13.72 -1.18 4.19
N LEU A 74 12.59 -0.57 3.81
CA LEU A 74 12.44 0.88 3.84
C LEU A 74 12.44 1.45 5.26
N LYS A 75 11.85 0.74 6.23
CA LYS A 75 11.88 1.12 7.64
C LYS A 75 13.31 1.15 8.18
N ALA A 76 14.15 0.22 7.75
CA ALA A 76 15.57 0.22 8.11
C ALA A 76 16.33 1.39 7.47
N GLU A 77 15.96 1.76 6.24
CA GLU A 77 16.60 2.85 5.50
C GLU A 77 16.19 4.23 6.02
N VAL A 78 14.89 4.43 6.26
CA VAL A 78 14.32 5.70 6.74
C VAL A 78 13.43 5.47 7.96
N PRO A 79 14.03 5.18 9.12
CA PRO A 79 13.28 4.77 10.31
C PRO A 79 12.33 5.85 10.88
N GLN A 80 12.51 7.11 10.51
CA GLN A 80 11.66 8.21 10.98
C GLN A 80 10.45 8.46 10.07
N ALA A 81 10.37 7.80 8.92
CA ALA A 81 9.23 7.95 8.01
C ALA A 81 7.97 7.32 8.61
N SER A 82 6.83 7.76 8.12
CA SER A 82 5.53 7.14 8.39
C SER A 82 5.22 6.14 7.27
N PHE A 83 4.52 5.06 7.60
CA PHE A 83 4.24 3.99 6.64
C PHE A 83 2.76 3.66 6.64
N ALA A 84 2.18 3.51 5.45
CA ALA A 84 0.78 3.14 5.30
C ALA A 84 0.57 2.22 4.11
N VAL A 85 -0.42 1.36 4.21
CA VAL A 85 -0.83 0.47 3.11
C VAL A 85 -2.35 0.49 2.96
N TRP A 86 -2.83 0.14 1.78
CA TRP A 86 -4.25 -0.07 1.60
C TRP A 86 -4.70 -1.30 2.38
N VAL A 87 -4.06 -2.45 2.14
CA VAL A 87 -4.44 -3.71 2.79
C VAL A 87 -3.25 -4.27 3.56
N SER A 88 -3.45 -4.64 4.81
CA SER A 88 -2.49 -5.40 5.59
C SER A 88 -3.00 -6.82 5.79
N LYS A 89 -2.22 -7.82 5.42
CA LYS A 89 -2.51 -9.24 5.67
C LYS A 89 -2.05 -9.69 7.06
N GLY A 90 -1.39 -8.80 7.77
CA GLY A 90 -0.99 -8.99 9.15
C GLY A 90 -1.51 -7.87 10.01
N ARG A 91 -1.54 -8.10 11.33
CA ARG A 91 -1.95 -7.05 12.26
C ARG A 91 -0.96 -5.89 12.21
N PRO A 92 -1.42 -4.65 11.93
CA PRO A 92 -0.51 -3.52 11.86
C PRO A 92 0.18 -3.26 13.19
N ASP A 93 1.47 -2.90 13.10
CA ASP A 93 2.30 -2.53 14.24
C ASP A 93 2.83 -1.10 14.03
N TRP A 94 3.97 -0.95 13.31
CA TRP A 94 4.56 0.35 13.04
C TRP A 94 4.06 0.97 11.72
N TRP A 95 3.19 0.31 11.01
CA TRP A 95 2.54 0.84 9.80
C TRP A 95 1.04 0.97 10.02
N THR A 96 0.40 1.84 9.23
CA THR A 96 -1.04 2.05 9.23
C THR A 96 -1.66 1.31 8.05
N ALA A 97 -2.80 0.67 8.25
CA ALA A 97 -3.55 0.02 7.17
C ALA A 97 -4.96 0.60 7.09
N ALA A 98 -5.45 0.83 5.87
CA ALA A 98 -6.84 1.19 5.69
C ALA A 98 -7.75 -0.01 5.96
N VAL A 99 -7.31 -1.20 5.54
CA VAL A 99 -8.06 -2.45 5.70
C VAL A 99 -7.12 -3.54 6.20
N VAL A 100 -7.56 -4.32 7.16
CA VAL A 100 -6.86 -5.53 7.60
C VAL A 100 -7.60 -6.74 7.03
N ALA A 101 -6.92 -7.51 6.19
CA ALA A 101 -7.49 -8.72 5.59
C ALA A 101 -7.25 -9.90 6.50
N GLU A 102 -8.33 -10.60 6.85
CA GLU A 102 -8.26 -11.79 7.70
C GLU A 102 -8.05 -13.07 6.89
N SER A 103 -8.25 -13.01 5.58
CA SER A 103 -8.10 -14.16 4.70
C SER A 103 -6.80 -14.09 3.91
N SER A 104 -6.33 -15.26 3.44
CA SER A 104 -5.16 -15.37 2.57
C SER A 104 -5.52 -15.28 1.09
N GLU A 105 -6.70 -14.75 0.75
CA GLU A 105 -7.12 -14.63 -0.63
C GLU A 105 -6.16 -13.78 -1.46
N TRP A 106 -6.02 -14.17 -2.72
CA TRP A 106 -5.26 -13.38 -3.69
C TRP A 106 -6.02 -12.11 -4.02
N LEU A 107 -5.38 -10.95 -3.82
CA LEU A 107 -5.99 -9.65 -4.07
C LEU A 107 -5.66 -9.17 -5.48
N VAL A 108 -6.67 -8.63 -6.17
CA VAL A 108 -6.51 -7.96 -7.45
C VAL A 108 -6.91 -6.52 -7.27
N PHE A 109 -5.96 -5.62 -7.47
CA PHE A 109 -6.19 -4.18 -7.33
C PHE A 109 -6.83 -3.60 -8.60
N PRO A 110 -7.58 -2.49 -8.50
CA PRO A 110 -8.38 -2.02 -9.64
C PRO A 110 -7.55 -1.59 -10.86
N TRP A 111 -6.28 -1.28 -10.69
CA TRP A 111 -5.37 -0.93 -11.79
C TRP A 111 -4.73 -2.15 -12.46
N GLU A 112 -4.91 -3.34 -11.92
CA GLU A 112 -4.25 -4.54 -12.45
C GLU A 112 -5.04 -5.15 -13.61
N ASN A 113 -4.31 -5.83 -14.50
CA ASN A 113 -4.92 -6.64 -15.54
C ASN A 113 -5.40 -7.95 -14.92
N LEU A 114 -6.72 -8.21 -14.98
CA LEU A 114 -7.32 -9.37 -14.34
C LEU A 114 -6.78 -10.70 -14.90
N GLU A 115 -6.57 -10.78 -16.20
CA GLU A 115 -6.05 -11.98 -16.84
C GLU A 115 -4.62 -12.27 -16.36
N GLN A 116 -3.78 -11.26 -16.32
CA GLN A 116 -2.42 -11.39 -15.80
C GLN A 116 -2.43 -11.74 -14.31
N ALA A 117 -3.33 -11.15 -13.54
CA ALA A 117 -3.47 -11.43 -12.11
C ALA A 117 -3.85 -12.89 -11.86
N ARG A 118 -4.70 -13.48 -12.70
CA ARG A 118 -5.05 -14.91 -12.63
C ARG A 118 -3.85 -15.80 -12.90
N ALA A 119 -3.04 -15.45 -13.90
CA ALA A 119 -1.82 -16.18 -14.22
C ALA A 119 -0.81 -16.09 -13.06
N ASP A 120 -0.66 -14.91 -12.47
CA ASP A 120 0.22 -14.68 -11.32
C ASP A 120 -0.22 -15.48 -10.10
N GLU A 121 -1.53 -15.54 -9.83
CA GLU A 121 -2.08 -16.34 -8.74
C GLU A 121 -1.77 -17.83 -8.94
N GLN A 122 -1.97 -18.33 -10.16
CA GLN A 122 -1.69 -19.74 -10.47
C GLN A 122 -0.21 -20.06 -10.29
N ALA A 123 0.68 -19.18 -10.77
CA ALA A 123 2.12 -19.35 -10.61
C ALA A 123 2.53 -19.34 -9.14
N TYR A 124 1.95 -18.43 -8.35
CA TYR A 124 2.19 -18.37 -6.91
C TYR A 124 1.76 -19.64 -6.19
N ARG A 125 0.54 -20.13 -6.49
CA ARG A 125 0.03 -21.39 -5.90
C ARG A 125 0.90 -22.57 -6.28
N ALA A 126 1.30 -22.67 -7.54
CA ALA A 126 2.17 -23.74 -8.01
C ALA A 126 3.52 -23.73 -7.29
N SER A 127 4.11 -22.54 -7.10
CA SER A 127 5.39 -22.40 -6.38
C SER A 127 5.29 -22.79 -4.90
N ARG A 128 4.09 -22.75 -4.32
CA ARG A 128 3.82 -23.10 -2.92
C ARG A 128 3.23 -24.51 -2.75
N GLY A 129 3.07 -25.26 -3.85
CA GLY A 129 2.49 -26.59 -3.81
C GLY A 129 0.98 -26.61 -3.57
N LEU A 130 0.30 -25.53 -3.91
CA LEU A 130 -1.14 -25.40 -3.70
C LEU A 130 -1.98 -25.70 -4.95
#